data_5e7bb342da841e3a1342881f914e86a0
#
_entry.id   5e7bb342da841e3a1342881f914e86a0
#
_cell.length_a   1.000
_cell.length_b   1.000
_cell.length_c   1.000
_cell.angle_alpha   90.00
_cell.angle_beta   90.00
_cell.angle_gamma   90.00
#
_symmetry.space_group_name_H-M   'P 1'
#
loop_
_entity.id
_entity.type
_entity.pdbx_description
1 polymer ?
#
loop_
_entity_poly.entity_id
_entity_poly.type
_entity_poly.pdbx_seq_one_letter_code
_entity_poly.pdbx_strand_id
1 'polypeptide(L)'
;AQGGISAALGNMGEDDWRWHMYDTVKGADWLGDQDSIEYLCKEAPAAVLELEKYGVPFSRTEDGKIYQRPFGGMTKNYGNETVQRTCAAADRTGHAILHTLYGQALKHNTEFFIEYFALDLIMKDGACKGLIAWNLNDGTIHRFRSHITIIATGGYGKVYYSATSAHTCTGDGNATVSYTHLRAHETVKNL
;
A
#
# COMPACT_ATOMS: atom_id res chain seq x y z
N ALA A 1 3.38 0.94 8.79
CA ALA A 1 3.85 -0.36 9.27
C ALA A 1 5.16 -0.19 10.04
N GLN A 2 5.29 -0.89 11.16
CA GLN A 2 6.54 -0.88 11.95
C GLN A 2 7.56 -1.87 11.38
N GLY A 3 7.09 -3.02 10.90
CA GLY A 3 7.90 -4.14 10.47
C GLY A 3 8.81 -3.80 9.29
N GLY A 4 8.31 -3.15 8.30
CA GLY A 4 9.01 -2.81 7.08
C GLY A 4 8.19 -3.11 5.83
N ILE A 5 8.85 -3.03 4.68
CA ILE A 5 8.31 -3.35 3.37
C ILE A 5 9.11 -4.48 2.73
N SER A 6 8.44 -5.52 2.29
CA SER A 6 9.08 -6.72 1.75
C SER A 6 9.42 -6.56 0.27
N ALA A 7 10.67 -6.88 -0.08
CA ALA A 7 11.14 -6.92 -1.46
C ALA A 7 12.32 -7.90 -1.59
N ALA A 8 12.34 -8.70 -2.63
CA ALA A 8 13.40 -9.68 -2.86
C ALA A 8 14.66 -8.99 -3.43
N LEU A 9 15.37 -8.21 -2.59
CA LEU A 9 16.59 -7.51 -2.99
C LEU A 9 17.83 -8.42 -2.98
N GLY A 10 17.80 -9.51 -2.21
CA GLY A 10 18.95 -10.40 -2.07
C GLY A 10 20.13 -9.81 -1.28
N ASN A 11 19.92 -8.75 -0.49
CA ASN A 11 21.03 -8.09 0.23
C ASN A 11 21.56 -8.89 1.42
N MET A 12 20.72 -9.72 2.02
CA MET A 12 21.08 -10.54 3.21
C MET A 12 21.28 -12.03 2.86
N GLY A 13 21.26 -12.37 1.57
CA GLY A 13 21.38 -13.73 1.06
C GLY A 13 20.59 -13.87 -0.23
N GLU A 14 20.74 -15.02 -0.90
CA GLU A 14 20.01 -15.28 -2.14
C GLU A 14 18.49 -15.18 -1.92
N ASP A 15 17.80 -14.42 -2.77
CA ASP A 15 16.35 -14.27 -2.77
C ASP A 15 15.83 -14.08 -4.20
N ASP A 16 14.57 -14.44 -4.44
CA ASP A 16 13.89 -14.31 -5.73
C ASP A 16 12.44 -13.87 -5.52
N TRP A 17 11.96 -12.98 -6.38
CA TRP A 17 10.58 -12.49 -6.30
C TRP A 17 9.53 -13.60 -6.46
N ARG A 18 9.86 -14.72 -7.11
CA ARG A 18 8.96 -15.88 -7.25
C ARG A 18 8.74 -16.59 -5.91
N TRP A 19 9.76 -16.62 -5.05
CA TRP A 19 9.63 -17.15 -3.69
C TRP A 19 8.81 -16.20 -2.84
N HIS A 20 8.99 -14.87 -3.02
CA HIS A 20 8.14 -13.86 -2.39
C HIS A 20 6.67 -14.00 -2.82
N MET A 21 6.42 -14.19 -4.11
CA MET A 21 5.08 -14.47 -4.64
C MET A 21 4.48 -15.73 -4.00
N TYR A 22 5.23 -16.83 -3.95
CA TYR A 22 4.78 -18.08 -3.32
C TYR A 22 4.34 -17.87 -1.87
N ASP A 23 5.17 -17.20 -1.06
CA ASP A 23 4.84 -16.91 0.33
C ASP A 23 3.60 -16.04 0.46
N THR A 24 3.44 -15.06 -0.42
CA THR A 24 2.30 -14.13 -0.42
C THR A 24 1.00 -14.84 -0.80
N VAL A 25 1.01 -15.66 -1.85
CA VAL A 25 -0.15 -16.46 -2.26
C VAL A 25 -0.56 -17.44 -1.15
N LYS A 26 0.42 -18.13 -0.55
CA LYS A 26 0.19 -19.04 0.57
C LYS A 26 -0.33 -18.30 1.81
N GLY A 27 0.24 -17.14 2.15
CA GLY A 27 -0.19 -16.34 3.27
C GLY A 27 -1.60 -15.74 3.12
N ALA A 28 -2.05 -15.58 1.87
CA ALA A 28 -3.42 -15.18 1.54
C ALA A 28 -4.39 -16.37 1.44
N ASP A 29 -4.03 -17.54 1.93
CA ASP A 29 -4.83 -18.78 1.86
C ASP A 29 -5.33 -19.11 0.43
N TRP A 30 -4.56 -18.75 -0.59
CA TRP A 30 -4.88 -18.93 -2.01
C TRP A 30 -6.10 -18.14 -2.51
N LEU A 31 -6.59 -17.19 -1.71
CA LEU A 31 -7.76 -16.36 -2.03
C LEU A 31 -7.40 -15.05 -2.74
N GLY A 32 -6.13 -14.68 -2.78
CA GLY A 32 -5.66 -13.46 -3.42
C GLY A 32 -5.67 -13.58 -4.96
N ASP A 33 -5.79 -12.42 -5.61
CA ASP A 33 -5.58 -12.32 -7.06
C ASP A 33 -4.10 -12.55 -7.38
N GLN A 34 -3.81 -13.67 -8.07
CA GLN A 34 -2.44 -14.10 -8.27
C GLN A 34 -1.67 -13.23 -9.28
N ASP A 35 -2.34 -12.65 -10.27
CA ASP A 35 -1.72 -11.76 -11.24
C ASP A 35 -1.27 -10.47 -10.55
N SER A 36 -2.11 -9.92 -9.66
CA SER A 36 -1.78 -8.75 -8.84
C SER A 36 -0.63 -9.04 -7.86
N ILE A 37 -0.62 -10.22 -7.24
CA ILE A 37 0.46 -10.65 -6.35
C ILE A 37 1.77 -10.83 -7.12
N GLU A 38 1.74 -11.44 -8.31
CA GLU A 38 2.92 -11.57 -9.17
C GLU A 38 3.51 -10.20 -9.49
N TYR A 39 2.68 -9.29 -9.97
CA TYR A 39 3.10 -7.93 -10.30
C TYR A 39 3.74 -7.23 -9.09
N LEU A 40 3.07 -7.25 -7.93
CA LEU A 40 3.56 -6.65 -6.70
C LEU A 40 4.93 -7.19 -6.30
N CYS A 41 5.08 -8.51 -6.25
CA CYS A 41 6.33 -9.12 -5.80
C CYS A 41 7.48 -8.90 -6.78
N LYS A 42 7.18 -8.86 -8.07
CA LYS A 42 8.15 -8.61 -9.13
C LYS A 42 8.66 -7.17 -9.14
N GLU A 43 7.74 -6.20 -8.94
CA GLU A 43 8.06 -4.77 -8.95
C GLU A 43 8.54 -4.24 -7.58
N ALA A 44 8.32 -4.97 -6.49
CA ALA A 44 8.71 -4.54 -5.15
C ALA A 44 10.18 -4.11 -5.01
N PRO A 45 11.19 -4.79 -5.61
CA PRO A 45 12.57 -4.34 -5.58
C PRO A 45 12.76 -2.94 -6.18
N ALA A 46 12.16 -2.69 -7.33
CA ALA A 46 12.24 -1.38 -8.00
C ALA A 46 11.56 -0.29 -7.16
N ALA A 47 10.38 -0.59 -6.60
CA ALA A 47 9.64 0.33 -5.73
C ALA A 47 10.41 0.71 -4.46
N VAL A 48 11.12 -0.24 -3.83
CA VAL A 48 11.96 0.04 -2.65
C VAL A 48 13.12 0.96 -3.01
N LEU A 49 13.78 0.73 -4.14
CA LEU A 49 14.86 1.60 -4.61
C LEU A 49 14.35 3.00 -5.00
N GLU A 50 13.13 3.09 -5.51
CA GLU A 50 12.48 4.39 -5.77
C GLU A 50 12.20 5.14 -4.46
N LEU A 51 11.66 4.47 -3.45
CA LEU A 51 11.47 5.06 -2.12
C LEU A 51 12.78 5.55 -1.51
N GLU A 52 13.87 4.80 -1.69
CA GLU A 52 15.19 5.22 -1.28
C GLU A 52 15.65 6.51 -2.00
N LYS A 53 15.42 6.60 -3.32
CA LYS A 53 15.72 7.81 -4.10
C LYS A 53 14.91 9.02 -3.65
N TYR A 54 13.68 8.81 -3.19
CA TYR A 54 12.87 9.87 -2.59
C TYR A 54 13.38 10.31 -1.21
N GLY A 55 14.25 9.53 -0.59
CA GLY A 55 14.89 9.87 0.68
C GLY A 55 14.41 9.06 1.87
N VAL A 56 13.76 7.91 1.67
CA VAL A 56 13.42 7.01 2.80
C VAL A 56 14.72 6.49 3.42
N PRO A 57 14.97 6.74 4.71
CA PRO A 57 16.22 6.39 5.38
C PRO A 57 16.21 4.92 5.84
N PHE A 58 16.24 3.99 4.90
CA PHE A 58 16.36 2.58 5.23
C PHE A 58 17.62 2.30 6.03
N SER A 59 17.53 1.40 7.00
CA SER A 59 18.68 0.88 7.75
C SER A 59 19.68 0.22 6.80
N ARG A 60 20.97 0.30 7.14
CA ARG A 60 22.04 -0.20 6.29
C ARG A 60 22.80 -1.35 6.94
N THR A 61 23.32 -2.20 6.10
CA THR A 61 24.35 -3.18 6.43
C THR A 61 25.73 -2.49 6.52
N GLU A 62 26.73 -3.17 7.03
CA GLU A 62 28.09 -2.64 7.12
C GLU A 62 28.69 -2.31 5.74
N ASP A 63 28.29 -3.05 4.70
CA ASP A 63 28.70 -2.83 3.30
C ASP A 63 27.79 -1.81 2.57
N GLY A 64 26.91 -1.11 3.29
CA GLY A 64 26.11 0.00 2.78
C GLY A 64 24.83 -0.38 2.03
N LYS A 65 24.47 -1.67 1.93
CA LYS A 65 23.22 -2.12 1.32
C LYS A 65 22.03 -1.87 2.24
N ILE A 66 20.83 -1.83 1.69
CA ILE A 66 19.59 -1.79 2.49
C ILE A 66 19.53 -3.05 3.34
N TYR A 67 19.43 -2.88 4.67
CA TYR A 67 19.27 -3.98 5.60
C TYR A 67 17.87 -4.58 5.45
N GLN A 68 17.81 -5.90 5.43
CA GLN A 68 16.57 -6.66 5.38
C GLN A 68 16.46 -7.57 6.61
N ARG A 69 15.36 -7.44 7.35
CA ARG A 69 15.12 -8.24 8.55
C ARG A 69 14.31 -9.50 8.23
N PRO A 70 14.46 -10.56 9.06
CA PRO A 70 13.61 -11.74 8.96
C PRO A 70 12.20 -11.44 9.50
N PHE A 71 11.22 -12.11 8.89
CA PHE A 71 9.86 -12.22 9.41
C PHE A 71 9.36 -13.65 9.25
N GLY A 72 8.42 -14.06 10.11
CA GLY A 72 7.77 -15.36 9.98
C GLY A 72 7.06 -15.51 8.64
N GLY A 73 7.20 -16.67 8.03
CA GLY A 73 6.57 -16.98 6.74
C GLY A 73 7.35 -16.51 5.50
N MET A 74 8.53 -15.89 5.68
CA MET A 74 9.41 -15.56 4.56
C MET A 74 10.35 -16.71 4.27
N THR A 75 10.21 -17.28 3.09
CA THR A 75 10.95 -18.49 2.69
C THR A 75 11.59 -18.34 1.32
N LYS A 76 12.66 -19.07 1.07
CA LYS A 76 13.21 -19.33 -0.26
C LYS A 76 12.96 -20.77 -0.68
N ASN A 77 13.18 -21.06 -1.94
CA ASN A 77 12.98 -22.40 -2.50
C ASN A 77 11.57 -22.96 -2.20
N TYR A 78 10.54 -22.07 -2.29
CA TYR A 78 9.12 -22.45 -2.14
C TYR A 78 8.80 -23.10 -0.78
N GLY A 79 9.26 -22.51 0.31
CA GLY A 79 8.95 -22.95 1.67
C GLY A 79 10.00 -23.79 2.37
N ASN A 80 11.15 -24.06 1.73
CA ASN A 80 12.17 -24.97 2.28
C ASN A 80 13.12 -24.33 3.29
N GLU A 81 13.45 -23.06 3.13
CA GLU A 81 14.43 -22.35 3.96
C GLU A 81 13.93 -20.93 4.28
N THR A 82 14.38 -20.35 5.39
CA THR A 82 14.06 -18.97 5.73
C THR A 82 14.88 -17.95 4.94
N VAL A 83 14.31 -16.79 4.65
CA VAL A 83 14.96 -15.67 3.99
C VAL A 83 14.66 -14.34 4.68
N GLN A 84 15.50 -13.36 4.49
CA GLN A 84 15.32 -12.00 5.01
C GLN A 84 15.05 -11.04 3.85
N ARG A 85 13.79 -10.57 3.71
CA ARG A 85 13.43 -9.64 2.63
C ARG A 85 12.73 -8.37 3.07
N THR A 86 12.53 -8.16 4.37
CA THR A 86 11.83 -6.98 4.86
C THR A 86 12.76 -5.81 5.03
N CYS A 87 12.69 -4.84 4.11
CA CYS A 87 13.42 -3.57 4.17
C CYS A 87 12.82 -2.68 5.26
N ALA A 88 13.64 -2.16 6.16
CA ALA A 88 13.17 -1.43 7.32
C ALA A 88 13.98 -0.17 7.60
N ALA A 89 13.29 0.84 8.15
CA ALA A 89 13.90 2.02 8.78
C ALA A 89 13.70 1.91 10.28
N ALA A 90 14.57 1.15 10.96
CA ALA A 90 14.43 0.73 12.35
C ALA A 90 13.02 0.13 12.60
N ASP A 91 12.30 0.59 13.62
CA ASP A 91 10.92 0.18 13.95
C ASP A 91 9.84 1.18 13.49
N ARG A 92 10.22 2.14 12.65
CA ARG A 92 9.38 3.25 12.19
C ARG A 92 9.27 3.34 10.66
N THR A 93 9.35 2.24 9.96
CA THR A 93 9.42 2.21 8.49
C THR A 93 8.22 2.91 7.84
N GLY A 94 6.99 2.62 8.29
CA GLY A 94 5.79 3.26 7.74
C GLY A 94 5.76 4.77 7.98
N HIS A 95 6.18 5.23 9.16
CA HIS A 95 6.31 6.64 9.47
C HIS A 95 7.35 7.32 8.57
N ALA A 96 8.50 6.71 8.37
CA ALA A 96 9.56 7.23 7.49
C ALA A 96 9.10 7.34 6.04
N ILE A 97 8.42 6.31 5.50
CA ILE A 97 7.85 6.33 4.15
C ILE A 97 6.81 7.45 4.02
N LEU A 98 5.87 7.53 4.96
CA LEU A 98 4.81 8.54 4.92
C LEU A 98 5.37 9.96 4.90
N HIS A 99 6.30 10.28 5.81
CA HIS A 99 6.91 11.62 5.87
C HIS A 99 7.74 11.95 4.63
N THR A 100 8.46 10.97 4.09
CA THR A 100 9.22 11.16 2.86
C THR A 100 8.29 11.46 1.68
N LEU A 101 7.25 10.66 1.50
CA LEU A 101 6.29 10.86 0.40
C LEU A 101 5.49 12.16 0.57
N TYR A 102 5.11 12.52 1.79
CA TYR A 102 4.48 13.81 2.08
C TYR A 102 5.39 14.97 1.69
N GLY A 103 6.68 14.92 2.08
CA GLY A 103 7.66 15.93 1.68
C GLY A 103 7.83 16.02 0.15
N GLN A 104 7.82 14.90 -0.56
CA GLN A 104 7.87 14.90 -2.03
C GLN A 104 6.58 15.51 -2.63
N ALA A 105 5.41 15.15 -2.10
CA ALA A 105 4.14 15.72 -2.56
C ALA A 105 4.09 17.25 -2.41
N LEU A 106 4.61 17.80 -1.31
CA LEU A 106 4.72 19.25 -1.11
C LEU A 106 5.61 19.92 -2.17
N LYS A 107 6.69 19.29 -2.60
CA LYS A 107 7.54 19.83 -3.69
C LYS A 107 6.80 19.95 -5.02
N HIS A 108 5.77 19.14 -5.23
CA HIS A 108 4.94 19.14 -6.43
C HIS A 108 3.65 19.95 -6.26
N ASN A 109 3.55 20.78 -5.22
CA ASN A 109 2.38 21.63 -4.92
C ASN A 109 1.07 20.84 -4.82
N THR A 110 1.13 19.62 -4.27
CA THR A 110 -0.07 18.81 -4.03
C THR A 110 -0.94 19.48 -2.97
N GLU A 111 -2.21 19.69 -3.25
CA GLU A 111 -3.19 20.17 -2.26
C GLU A 111 -3.64 19.04 -1.36
N PHE A 112 -3.68 19.29 -0.06
CA PHE A 112 -4.14 18.33 0.95
C PHE A 112 -5.41 18.86 1.62
N PHE A 113 -6.47 18.10 1.54
CA PHE A 113 -7.75 18.37 2.22
C PHE A 113 -7.84 17.49 3.47
N ILE A 114 -7.19 17.95 4.55
CA ILE A 114 -7.09 17.23 5.81
C ILE A 114 -8.42 17.38 6.58
N GLU A 115 -8.88 16.27 7.22
CA GLU A 115 -10.16 16.22 7.93
C GLU A 115 -11.38 16.41 7.02
N TYR A 116 -11.27 16.03 5.77
CA TYR A 116 -12.39 15.92 4.83
C TYR A 116 -12.80 14.45 4.73
N PHE A 117 -14.01 14.15 5.18
CA PHE A 117 -14.58 12.81 5.12
C PHE A 117 -15.29 12.58 3.78
N ALA A 118 -14.80 11.64 2.98
CA ALA A 118 -15.41 11.30 1.71
C ALA A 118 -16.78 10.62 1.96
N LEU A 119 -17.86 11.25 1.50
CA LEU A 119 -19.23 10.76 1.67
C LEU A 119 -19.66 9.85 0.52
N ASP A 120 -19.39 10.29 -0.72
CA ASP A 120 -19.89 9.59 -1.90
C ASP A 120 -19.07 9.94 -3.16
N LEU A 121 -19.14 9.06 -4.16
CA LEU A 121 -18.54 9.31 -5.48
C LEU A 121 -19.58 9.97 -6.40
N ILE A 122 -19.14 10.93 -7.21
CA ILE A 122 -19.97 11.56 -8.22
C ILE A 122 -19.90 10.72 -9.50
N MET A 123 -20.94 9.98 -9.77
CA MET A 123 -21.05 9.13 -10.94
C MET A 123 -21.87 9.80 -12.03
N LYS A 124 -21.41 9.73 -13.28
CA LYS A 124 -22.16 10.16 -14.47
C LYS A 124 -21.78 9.26 -15.65
N ASP A 125 -22.79 8.69 -16.28
CA ASP A 125 -22.66 7.84 -17.48
C ASP A 125 -21.63 6.70 -17.28
N GLY A 126 -21.66 6.05 -16.10
CA GLY A 126 -20.75 4.96 -15.73
C GLY A 126 -19.32 5.39 -15.39
N ALA A 127 -19.01 6.69 -15.36
CA ALA A 127 -17.68 7.21 -15.05
C ALA A 127 -17.67 8.01 -13.74
N CYS A 128 -16.64 7.81 -12.90
CA CYS A 128 -16.40 8.63 -11.73
C CYS A 128 -15.92 10.03 -12.17
N LYS A 129 -16.58 11.07 -11.67
CA LYS A 129 -16.27 12.49 -11.97
C LYS A 129 -15.73 13.25 -10.77
N GLY A 130 -15.48 12.56 -9.68
CA GLY A 130 -15.01 13.12 -8.42
C GLY A 130 -15.76 12.58 -7.23
N LEU A 131 -15.78 13.35 -6.15
CA LEU A 131 -16.42 12.94 -4.90
C LEU A 131 -17.09 14.13 -4.18
N ILE A 132 -17.97 13.80 -3.23
CA ILE A 132 -18.51 14.71 -2.24
C ILE A 132 -17.84 14.40 -0.91
N ALA A 133 -17.36 15.43 -0.22
CA ALA A 133 -16.75 15.29 1.08
C ALA A 133 -17.33 16.28 2.08
N TRP A 134 -17.34 15.87 3.33
CA TRP A 134 -17.73 16.66 4.48
C TRP A 134 -16.47 17.19 5.18
N ASN A 135 -16.34 18.49 5.30
CA ASN A 135 -15.30 19.11 6.12
C ASN A 135 -15.68 18.96 7.60
N LEU A 136 -14.91 18.20 8.34
CA LEU A 136 -15.17 17.90 9.75
C LEU A 136 -14.89 19.11 10.67
N ASN A 137 -14.13 20.12 10.20
CA ASN A 137 -13.79 21.30 11.00
C ASN A 137 -14.92 22.32 11.09
N ASP A 138 -15.68 22.49 10.00
CA ASP A 138 -16.73 23.53 9.92
C ASP A 138 -18.13 23.00 9.54
N GLY A 139 -18.22 21.70 9.26
CA GLY A 139 -19.48 21.04 8.92
C GLY A 139 -19.97 21.30 7.48
N THR A 140 -19.19 21.94 6.62
CA THR A 140 -19.58 22.22 5.23
C THR A 140 -19.40 21.01 4.33
N ILE A 141 -20.20 20.96 3.27
CA ILE A 141 -20.11 19.89 2.24
C ILE A 141 -19.45 20.48 0.99
N HIS A 142 -18.46 19.75 0.51
CA HIS A 142 -17.64 20.13 -0.64
C HIS A 142 -17.77 19.12 -1.77
N ARG A 143 -17.75 19.62 -3.01
CA ARG A 143 -17.73 18.82 -4.21
C ARG A 143 -16.36 18.95 -4.89
N PHE A 144 -15.66 17.85 -4.99
CA PHE A 144 -14.40 17.74 -5.70
C PHE A 144 -14.63 17.14 -7.09
N ARG A 145 -14.20 17.84 -8.14
CA ARG A 145 -14.25 17.35 -9.52
C ARG A 145 -12.88 16.86 -9.93
N SER A 146 -12.82 15.68 -10.52
CA SER A 146 -11.56 15.09 -10.99
C SER A 146 -11.75 14.35 -12.31
N HIS A 147 -10.69 14.25 -13.08
CA HIS A 147 -10.62 13.37 -14.25
C HIS A 147 -10.35 11.93 -13.85
N ILE A 148 -9.56 11.74 -12.79
CA ILE A 148 -9.18 10.45 -12.22
C ILE A 148 -9.37 10.53 -10.72
N THR A 149 -9.98 9.50 -10.12
CA THR A 149 -10.14 9.37 -8.67
C THR A 149 -9.47 8.08 -8.22
N ILE A 150 -8.49 8.21 -7.32
CA ILE A 150 -7.78 7.06 -6.73
C ILE A 150 -8.35 6.83 -5.33
N ILE A 151 -8.82 5.62 -5.07
CA ILE A 151 -9.31 5.19 -3.76
C ILE A 151 -8.21 4.41 -3.07
N ALA A 152 -7.66 4.98 -2.00
CA ALA A 152 -6.56 4.42 -1.23
C ALA A 152 -6.89 4.45 0.28
N THR A 153 -8.10 4.02 0.65
CA THR A 153 -8.69 4.15 1.99
C THR A 153 -8.27 3.06 2.97
N GLY A 154 -7.33 2.20 2.58
CA GLY A 154 -6.85 1.11 3.40
C GLY A 154 -7.83 -0.06 3.51
N GLY A 155 -7.65 -0.88 4.54
CA GLY A 155 -8.38 -2.11 4.74
C GLY A 155 -9.72 -1.97 5.45
N TYR A 156 -10.33 -3.10 5.77
CA TYR A 156 -11.66 -3.21 6.40
C TYR A 156 -11.66 -4.12 7.64
N GLY A 157 -10.52 -4.29 8.30
CA GLY A 157 -10.41 -5.17 9.47
C GLY A 157 -11.39 -4.84 10.60
N LYS A 158 -11.78 -3.56 10.75
CA LYS A 158 -12.73 -3.10 11.78
C LYS A 158 -14.17 -3.60 11.57
N VAL A 159 -14.50 -4.14 10.42
CA VAL A 159 -15.78 -4.82 10.15
C VAL A 159 -15.92 -6.08 11.03
N TYR A 160 -14.81 -6.70 11.39
CA TYR A 160 -14.80 -7.90 12.21
C TYR A 160 -14.70 -7.57 13.71
N TYR A 161 -15.26 -8.44 14.56
CA TYR A 161 -15.25 -8.27 16.01
C TYR A 161 -13.82 -8.18 16.58
N SER A 162 -12.91 -9.01 16.10
CA SER A 162 -11.52 -9.01 16.52
C SER A 162 -10.60 -8.83 15.30
N ALA A 163 -9.82 -7.77 15.32
CA ALA A 163 -8.85 -7.46 14.27
C ALA A 163 -7.63 -6.78 14.88
N THR A 164 -6.46 -7.10 14.35
CA THR A 164 -5.18 -6.47 14.73
C THR A 164 -4.87 -5.21 13.94
N SER A 165 -5.67 -4.92 12.91
CA SER A 165 -5.54 -3.71 12.10
C SER A 165 -5.98 -2.45 12.85
N ALA A 166 -5.54 -1.28 12.36
CA ALA A 166 -5.91 0.00 12.94
C ALA A 166 -7.44 0.19 12.93
N HIS A 167 -7.96 0.91 13.92
CA HIS A 167 -9.40 1.20 14.03
C HIS A 167 -9.94 2.08 12.90
N THR A 168 -9.06 2.72 12.14
CA THR A 168 -9.40 3.47 10.92
C THR A 168 -9.64 2.60 9.70
N CYS A 169 -9.39 1.29 9.78
CA CYS A 169 -9.64 0.33 8.70
C CYS A 169 -11.12 -0.07 8.69
N THR A 170 -12.01 0.86 8.35
CA THR A 170 -13.47 0.75 8.49
C THR A 170 -14.17 0.12 7.29
N GLY A 171 -13.50 0.09 6.11
CA GLY A 171 -14.06 -0.46 4.88
C GLY A 171 -14.93 0.52 4.10
N ASP A 172 -14.94 1.80 4.45
CA ASP A 172 -15.78 2.82 3.81
C ASP A 172 -15.51 2.94 2.31
N GLY A 173 -14.24 2.83 1.88
CA GLY A 173 -13.90 2.86 0.46
C GLY A 173 -14.50 1.68 -0.30
N ASN A 174 -14.44 0.47 0.25
CA ASN A 174 -15.04 -0.72 -0.34
C ASN A 174 -16.57 -0.57 -0.43
N ALA A 175 -17.22 -0.06 0.62
CA ALA A 175 -18.64 0.19 0.64
C ALA A 175 -19.02 1.22 -0.44
N THR A 176 -18.33 2.35 -0.50
CA THR A 176 -18.58 3.42 -1.47
C THR A 176 -18.50 2.92 -2.91
N VAL A 177 -17.49 2.12 -3.25
CA VAL A 177 -17.35 1.52 -4.58
C VAL A 177 -18.48 0.52 -4.86
N SER A 178 -18.85 -0.30 -3.88
CA SER A 178 -19.85 -1.33 -4.03
C SER A 178 -21.25 -0.75 -4.32
N TYR A 179 -21.72 0.21 -3.53
CA TYR A 179 -23.07 0.75 -3.71
C TYR A 179 -23.19 1.76 -4.87
N THR A 180 -22.08 2.34 -5.34
CA THR A 180 -22.09 3.17 -6.56
C THR A 180 -22.06 2.34 -7.85
N HIS A 181 -22.08 1.00 -7.74
CA HIS A 181 -22.04 0.05 -8.85
C HIS A 181 -20.84 0.22 -9.78
N LEU A 182 -19.75 0.81 -9.28
CA LEU A 182 -18.47 0.78 -9.96
C LEU A 182 -17.95 -0.65 -9.95
N ARG A 183 -17.69 -1.19 -11.12
CA ARG A 183 -16.74 -2.31 -11.20
C ARG A 183 -15.35 -1.71 -11.02
N ALA A 184 -14.70 -2.04 -9.92
CA ALA A 184 -13.29 -1.76 -9.77
C ALA A 184 -12.56 -2.54 -10.89
N HIS A 185 -12.09 -1.81 -11.89
CA HIS A 185 -11.17 -2.37 -12.84
C HIS A 185 -9.77 -2.25 -12.24
N GLU A 186 -9.42 -3.22 -11.41
CA GLU A 186 -8.03 -3.47 -11.06
C GLU A 186 -7.34 -4.06 -12.28
N THR A 187 -7.09 -3.25 -13.29
CA THR A 187 -6.31 -3.70 -14.43
C THR A 187 -4.95 -3.04 -14.40
N VAL A 188 -3.97 -3.81 -13.98
CA VAL A 188 -2.54 -3.58 -14.22
C VAL A 188 -2.23 -3.29 -15.71
N LYS A 189 -3.18 -3.49 -16.60
CA LYS A 189 -3.05 -3.28 -18.06
C LYS A 189 -3.26 -1.84 -18.53
N ASN A 190 -3.60 -0.89 -17.65
CA ASN A 190 -3.91 0.50 -18.03
C ASN A 190 -3.04 1.54 -17.30
N LEU A 191 -1.85 1.15 -16.84
CA LEU A 191 -0.79 2.06 -16.39
C LEU A 191 0.28 2.20 -17.44
#